data_0c5ddbd92d7c632a1610c75ecbeed0d9
#
_entry.id   0c5ddbd92d7c632a1610c75ecbeed0d9
#
_cell.length_a   1.000
_cell.length_b   1.000
_cell.length_c   1.000
_cell.angle_alpha   90.00
_cell.angle_beta   90.00
_cell.angle_gamma   90.00
#
_symmetry.space_group_name_H-M   'P 1'
#
loop_
_entity.id
_entity.type
_entity.pdbx_description
1 polymer ?
#
loop_
_entity_poly.entity_id
_entity_poly.type
_entity_poly.pdbx_seq_one_letter_code
_entity_poly.pdbx_strand_id
1 'polypeptide(L)'
;MVRITRVHTGTGDDGTTGLVDGSRRSKGDVRLEAVGLCDEVNAAFGMVRAATQGLAGWHDDGGPRSNVRRTGQVVLAALDRLQSEVFDLGAEVATPPGGLPEGMMVLGQNHADLLLEEMDEMLVELPPLTSFILPGGSSLLASFHMARVTVRRLERTMVALRESEGGDSVRDLALVYVNRLSDWCFVMGRWCALRLGEEEVLWKPLGRRGPEDGIGGMLRLQRQHDDDVADV
;
A
#
# COMPACT_ATOMS: atom_id res chain seq x y z
N MET A 1 -26.53 -1.69 11.23
CA MET A 1 -25.85 -0.39 11.10
C MET A 1 -25.07 -0.15 12.39
N VAL A 2 -23.74 -0.02 12.33
CA VAL A 2 -22.92 0.28 13.51
C VAL A 2 -23.12 1.75 13.87
N ARG A 3 -23.42 2.03 15.14
CA ARG A 3 -23.56 3.40 15.66
C ARG A 3 -22.49 3.64 16.74
N ILE A 4 -21.47 4.41 16.40
CA ILE A 4 -20.40 4.79 17.32
C ILE A 4 -20.71 6.20 17.83
N THR A 5 -21.03 6.32 19.13
CA THR A 5 -21.38 7.60 19.76
C THR A 5 -20.24 8.17 20.60
N ARG A 6 -19.29 7.34 21.03
CA ARG A 6 -18.16 7.73 21.84
C ARG A 6 -16.94 6.85 21.53
N VAL A 7 -15.83 7.45 21.13
CA VAL A 7 -14.59 6.74 20.75
C VAL A 7 -13.62 6.64 21.93
N HIS A 8 -13.56 7.69 22.77
CA HIS A 8 -12.64 7.75 23.92
C HIS A 8 -13.34 7.20 25.16
N THR A 9 -13.02 5.96 25.52
CA THR A 9 -13.61 5.27 26.68
C THR A 9 -12.65 5.13 27.86
N GLY A 10 -11.36 5.33 27.65
CA GLY A 10 -10.31 5.17 28.66
C GLY A 10 -10.02 3.73 29.07
N THR A 11 -10.76 2.75 28.53
CA THR A 11 -10.63 1.33 28.92
C THR A 11 -9.30 0.68 28.52
N GLY A 12 -8.51 1.34 27.70
CA GLY A 12 -7.21 0.85 27.21
C GLY A 12 -6.00 1.62 27.77
N ASP A 13 -6.19 2.49 28.79
CA ASP A 13 -5.11 3.33 29.33
C ASP A 13 -4.10 2.53 30.15
N ASP A 14 -4.49 1.32 30.59
CA ASP A 14 -3.65 0.33 31.25
C ASP A 14 -2.70 -0.45 30.30
N GLY A 15 -2.67 -0.11 28.99
CA GLY A 15 -1.88 -0.81 27.98
C GLY A 15 -2.51 -2.11 27.46
N THR A 16 -3.78 -2.38 27.81
CA THR A 16 -4.51 -3.51 27.26
C THR A 16 -5.63 -3.07 26.31
N THR A 17 -6.14 -4.01 25.49
CA THR A 17 -7.30 -3.78 24.61
C THR A 17 -8.17 -5.03 24.52
N GLY A 18 -9.45 -4.86 24.15
CA GLY A 18 -10.38 -5.97 23.91
C GLY A 18 -10.24 -6.53 22.49
N LEU A 19 -10.39 -7.84 22.36
CA LEU A 19 -10.51 -8.53 21.08
C LEU A 19 -12.00 -8.80 20.75
N VAL A 20 -12.26 -9.33 19.55
CA VAL A 20 -13.61 -9.60 19.04
C VAL A 20 -14.37 -10.61 19.94
N ASP A 21 -13.68 -11.56 20.53
CA ASP A 21 -14.23 -12.56 21.45
C ASP A 21 -14.47 -12.02 22.89
N GLY A 22 -14.19 -10.75 23.14
CA GLY A 22 -14.29 -10.11 24.44
C GLY A 22 -13.09 -10.34 25.37
N SER A 23 -12.11 -11.15 24.99
CA SER A 23 -10.86 -11.30 25.75
C SER A 23 -10.03 -10.02 25.69
N ARG A 24 -9.14 -9.82 26.69
CA ARG A 24 -8.22 -8.68 26.72
C ARG A 24 -6.80 -9.14 26.47
N ARG A 25 -6.07 -8.37 25.69
CA ARG A 25 -4.66 -8.60 25.37
C ARG A 25 -3.83 -7.33 25.60
N SER A 26 -2.54 -7.51 25.81
CA SER A 26 -1.60 -6.40 25.78
C SER A 26 -1.58 -5.73 24.41
N LYS A 27 -1.51 -4.43 24.35
CA LYS A 27 -1.32 -3.69 23.09
C LYS A 27 0.02 -4.00 22.41
N GLY A 28 1.00 -4.58 23.14
CA GLY A 28 2.25 -5.10 22.59
C GLY A 28 2.19 -6.54 22.08
N ASP A 29 1.00 -7.19 22.05
CA ASP A 29 0.81 -8.53 21.52
C ASP A 29 0.96 -8.55 19.99
N VAL A 30 1.57 -9.59 19.42
CA VAL A 30 1.78 -9.74 17.97
C VAL A 30 0.45 -9.72 17.19
N ARG A 31 -0.65 -10.18 17.80
CA ARG A 31 -1.98 -10.10 17.20
C ARG A 31 -2.42 -8.64 17.04
N LEU A 32 -2.20 -7.82 18.05
CA LEU A 32 -2.53 -6.39 18.01
C LEU A 32 -1.61 -5.63 17.02
N GLU A 33 -0.35 -6.03 16.90
CA GLU A 33 0.54 -5.51 15.84
C GLU A 33 -0.02 -5.84 14.45
N ALA A 34 -0.48 -7.08 14.21
CA ALA A 34 -1.08 -7.47 12.93
C ALA A 34 -2.37 -6.69 12.62
N VAL A 35 -3.24 -6.49 13.63
CA VAL A 35 -4.44 -5.66 13.50
C VAL A 35 -4.08 -4.20 13.17
N GLY A 36 -3.12 -3.63 13.91
CA GLY A 36 -2.63 -2.28 13.66
C GLY A 36 -2.05 -2.11 12.26
N LEU A 37 -1.39 -3.16 11.73
CA LEU A 37 -0.88 -3.14 10.36
C LEU A 37 -1.98 -3.21 9.30
N CYS A 38 -3.12 -3.83 9.56
CA CYS A 38 -4.29 -3.71 8.67
C CYS A 38 -4.75 -2.24 8.59
N ASP A 39 -4.78 -1.53 9.72
CA ASP A 39 -5.10 -0.10 9.74
C ASP A 39 -4.04 0.73 8.99
N GLU A 40 -2.74 0.43 9.17
CA GLU A 40 -1.66 1.10 8.43
C GLU A 40 -1.76 0.88 6.91
N VAL A 41 -2.08 -0.34 6.45
CA VAL A 41 -2.33 -0.64 5.03
C VAL A 41 -3.51 0.17 4.52
N ASN A 42 -4.59 0.22 5.29
CA ASN A 42 -5.79 0.98 4.93
C ASN A 42 -5.49 2.49 4.85
N ALA A 43 -4.69 3.03 5.76
CA ALA A 43 -4.21 4.41 5.72
C ALA A 43 -3.28 4.67 4.52
N ALA A 44 -2.40 3.72 4.17
CA ALA A 44 -1.57 3.81 2.97
C ALA A 44 -2.41 3.84 1.69
N PHE A 45 -3.48 3.05 1.60
CA PHE A 45 -4.46 3.16 0.52
C PHE A 45 -5.20 4.49 0.52
N GLY A 46 -5.45 5.08 1.69
CA GLY A 46 -5.95 6.45 1.82
C GLY A 46 -5.00 7.48 1.19
N MET A 47 -3.68 7.31 1.34
CA MET A 47 -2.68 8.16 0.67
C MET A 47 -2.69 7.96 -0.84
N VAL A 48 -2.80 6.72 -1.34
CA VAL A 48 -2.97 6.44 -2.77
C VAL A 48 -4.22 7.13 -3.30
N ARG A 49 -5.33 7.04 -2.59
CA ARG A 49 -6.60 7.71 -2.93
C ARG A 49 -6.43 9.23 -3.03
N ALA A 50 -5.83 9.85 -2.03
CA ALA A 50 -5.59 11.31 -2.02
C ALA A 50 -4.69 11.74 -3.19
N ALA A 51 -3.62 11.01 -3.44
CA ALA A 51 -2.72 11.27 -4.59
C ALA A 51 -3.44 11.12 -5.93
N THR A 52 -4.32 10.09 -6.06
CA THR A 52 -5.14 9.89 -7.28
C THR A 52 -6.13 11.03 -7.51
N GLN A 53 -6.79 11.49 -6.45
CA GLN A 53 -7.72 12.63 -6.53
C GLN A 53 -7.01 13.95 -6.86
N GLY A 54 -5.74 14.07 -6.49
CA GLY A 54 -4.90 15.23 -6.79
C GLY A 54 -4.35 15.25 -8.24
N LEU A 55 -4.60 14.23 -9.05
CA LEU A 55 -4.15 14.21 -10.44
C LEU A 55 -4.85 15.30 -11.26
N ALA A 56 -4.05 16.12 -11.97
CA ALA A 56 -4.59 17.16 -12.84
C ALA A 56 -5.31 16.55 -14.05
N GLY A 57 -6.63 16.49 -14.01
CA GLY A 57 -7.48 15.90 -15.05
C GLY A 57 -7.68 16.77 -16.29
N TRP A 58 -7.07 17.97 -16.34
CA TRP A 58 -7.21 18.97 -17.41
C TRP A 58 -5.84 19.49 -17.84
N HIS A 59 -5.68 19.78 -19.11
CA HIS A 59 -4.52 20.52 -19.65
C HIS A 59 -4.65 22.01 -19.32
N ASP A 60 -3.55 22.74 -19.40
CA ASP A 60 -3.51 24.19 -19.15
C ASP A 60 -4.39 24.98 -20.15
N ASP A 61 -4.60 24.43 -21.35
CA ASP A 61 -5.50 24.97 -22.39
C ASP A 61 -6.99 24.66 -22.17
N GLY A 62 -7.33 23.96 -21.04
CA GLY A 62 -8.69 23.58 -20.69
C GLY A 62 -9.20 22.29 -21.32
N GLY A 63 -8.38 21.56 -22.10
CA GLY A 63 -8.73 20.26 -22.67
C GLY A 63 -8.68 19.13 -21.62
N PRO A 64 -9.54 18.08 -21.74
CA PRO A 64 -9.52 16.97 -20.77
C PRO A 64 -8.34 16.04 -21.00
N ARG A 65 -7.64 15.69 -19.93
CA ARG A 65 -6.61 14.62 -19.91
C ARG A 65 -7.29 13.25 -19.72
N SER A 66 -7.84 12.70 -20.78
CA SER A 66 -8.68 11.50 -20.74
C SER A 66 -8.01 10.29 -20.12
N ASN A 67 -6.71 10.06 -20.39
CA ASN A 67 -5.96 8.94 -19.79
C ASN A 67 -5.84 9.11 -18.27
N VAL A 68 -5.52 10.31 -17.79
CA VAL A 68 -5.42 10.62 -16.35
C VAL A 68 -6.75 10.33 -15.66
N ARG A 69 -7.85 10.81 -16.23
CA ARG A 69 -9.19 10.58 -15.65
C ARG A 69 -9.57 9.12 -15.60
N ARG A 70 -9.32 8.35 -16.70
CA ARG A 70 -9.62 6.91 -16.75
C ARG A 70 -8.74 6.13 -15.76
N THR A 71 -7.45 6.42 -15.70
CA THR A 71 -6.54 5.80 -14.74
C THR A 71 -7.01 6.07 -13.31
N GLY A 72 -7.34 7.33 -12.99
CA GLY A 72 -7.86 7.68 -11.67
C GLY A 72 -9.16 6.95 -11.31
N GLN A 73 -10.09 6.79 -12.28
CA GLN A 73 -11.33 6.03 -12.05
C GLN A 73 -11.07 4.57 -11.72
N VAL A 74 -10.15 3.90 -12.43
CA VAL A 74 -9.77 2.50 -12.16
C VAL A 74 -9.16 2.36 -10.76
N VAL A 75 -8.20 3.22 -10.43
CA VAL A 75 -7.55 3.22 -9.10
C VAL A 75 -8.58 3.43 -7.99
N LEU A 76 -9.45 4.43 -8.12
CA LEU A 76 -10.45 4.73 -7.08
C LEU A 76 -11.46 3.59 -6.91
N ALA A 77 -11.92 2.97 -8.01
CA ALA A 77 -12.82 1.82 -7.95
C ALA A 77 -12.18 0.60 -7.24
N ALA A 78 -10.90 0.32 -7.53
CA ALA A 78 -10.16 -0.73 -6.84
C ALA A 78 -10.01 -0.42 -5.35
N LEU A 79 -9.67 0.83 -4.98
CA LEU A 79 -9.50 1.24 -3.59
C LEU A 79 -10.80 1.18 -2.78
N ASP A 80 -11.97 1.43 -3.39
CA ASP A 80 -13.28 1.30 -2.71
C ASP A 80 -13.49 -0.12 -2.19
N ARG A 81 -13.08 -1.12 -2.97
CA ARG A 81 -13.11 -2.53 -2.61
C ARG A 81 -12.00 -2.89 -1.62
N LEU A 82 -10.75 -2.61 -1.97
CA LEU A 82 -9.57 -3.04 -1.21
C LEU A 82 -9.55 -2.49 0.22
N GLN A 83 -9.96 -1.23 0.43
CA GLN A 83 -10.04 -0.65 1.77
C GLN A 83 -11.07 -1.38 2.64
N SER A 84 -12.20 -1.80 2.06
CA SER A 84 -13.20 -2.60 2.77
C SER A 84 -12.68 -4.00 3.08
N GLU A 85 -12.05 -4.67 2.10
CA GLU A 85 -11.47 -6.01 2.27
C GLU A 85 -10.37 -6.02 3.34
N VAL A 86 -9.51 -5.01 3.39
CA VAL A 86 -8.45 -4.90 4.42
C VAL A 86 -9.06 -4.62 5.80
N PHE A 87 -10.16 -3.88 5.87
CA PHE A 87 -10.88 -3.68 7.14
C PHE A 87 -11.50 -4.98 7.66
N ASP A 88 -12.11 -5.76 6.77
CA ASP A 88 -12.65 -7.08 7.10
C ASP A 88 -11.53 -8.06 7.51
N LEU A 89 -10.38 -8.02 6.84
CA LEU A 89 -9.18 -8.76 7.23
C LEU A 89 -8.72 -8.38 8.65
N GLY A 90 -8.73 -7.09 8.98
CA GLY A 90 -8.40 -6.61 10.32
C GLY A 90 -9.31 -7.20 11.40
N ALA A 91 -10.60 -7.27 11.12
CA ALA A 91 -11.57 -7.92 12.01
C ALA A 91 -11.33 -9.45 12.16
N GLU A 92 -11.00 -10.12 11.05
CA GLU A 92 -10.62 -11.54 11.06
C GLU A 92 -9.36 -11.76 11.90
N VAL A 93 -8.30 -10.99 11.68
CA VAL A 93 -7.03 -11.08 12.42
C VAL A 93 -7.22 -10.74 13.91
N ALA A 94 -8.13 -9.82 14.25
CA ALA A 94 -8.48 -9.49 15.63
C ALA A 94 -9.22 -10.63 16.36
N THR A 95 -9.57 -11.69 15.67
CA THR A 95 -10.31 -12.81 16.23
C THR A 95 -9.37 -13.97 16.57
N PRO A 96 -9.25 -14.40 17.84
CA PRO A 96 -8.45 -15.57 18.23
C PRO A 96 -8.94 -16.87 17.57
N PRO A 97 -8.10 -17.94 17.56
CA PRO A 97 -8.49 -19.23 17.00
C PRO A 97 -9.79 -19.76 17.63
N GLY A 98 -10.70 -20.21 16.78
CA GLY A 98 -12.02 -20.72 17.24
C GLY A 98 -13.03 -19.63 17.64
N GLY A 99 -12.63 -18.35 17.63
CA GLY A 99 -13.46 -17.22 18.04
C GLY A 99 -14.25 -16.54 16.92
N LEU A 100 -14.14 -17.01 15.66
CA LEU A 100 -14.88 -16.41 14.54
C LEU A 100 -16.40 -16.56 14.78
N PRO A 101 -17.14 -15.43 14.87
CA PRO A 101 -18.58 -15.48 15.06
C PRO A 101 -19.28 -16.21 13.91
N GLU A 102 -20.33 -16.96 14.23
CA GLU A 102 -21.15 -17.62 13.21
C GLU A 102 -21.70 -16.56 12.22
N GLY A 103 -21.52 -16.82 10.93
CA GLY A 103 -21.94 -15.90 9.86
C GLY A 103 -21.02 -14.71 9.62
N MET A 104 -19.88 -14.59 10.30
CA MET A 104 -18.87 -13.58 9.96
C MET A 104 -18.32 -13.85 8.56
N MET A 105 -18.44 -12.87 7.69
CA MET A 105 -17.84 -12.94 6.35
C MET A 105 -16.34 -12.71 6.47
N VAL A 106 -15.57 -13.57 5.83
CA VAL A 106 -14.11 -13.53 5.78
C VAL A 106 -13.63 -13.61 4.32
N LEU A 107 -12.42 -13.18 4.07
CA LEU A 107 -11.85 -13.23 2.72
C LEU A 107 -11.78 -14.67 2.21
N GLY A 108 -12.36 -14.91 1.04
CA GLY A 108 -12.36 -16.21 0.34
C GLY A 108 -11.40 -16.25 -0.83
N GLN A 109 -11.31 -17.41 -1.49
CA GLN A 109 -10.48 -17.62 -2.66
C GLN A 109 -10.79 -16.62 -3.79
N ASN A 110 -12.07 -16.30 -3.99
CA ASN A 110 -12.54 -15.34 -5.00
C ASN A 110 -11.89 -13.94 -4.87
N HIS A 111 -11.63 -13.46 -3.65
CA HIS A 111 -10.96 -12.16 -3.44
C HIS A 111 -9.50 -12.20 -3.89
N ALA A 112 -8.81 -13.30 -3.61
CA ALA A 112 -7.44 -13.49 -4.05
C ALA A 112 -7.33 -13.74 -5.57
N ASP A 113 -8.31 -14.43 -6.16
CA ASP A 113 -8.37 -14.67 -7.62
C ASP A 113 -8.66 -13.38 -8.38
N LEU A 114 -9.49 -12.50 -7.84
CA LEU A 114 -9.75 -11.18 -8.43
C LEU A 114 -8.49 -10.31 -8.50
N LEU A 115 -7.62 -10.36 -7.48
CA LEU A 115 -6.33 -9.66 -7.53
C LEU A 115 -5.42 -10.21 -8.65
N LEU A 116 -5.45 -11.53 -8.89
CA LEU A 116 -4.68 -12.14 -9.99
C LEU A 116 -5.23 -11.70 -11.34
N GLU A 117 -6.55 -11.77 -11.55
CA GLU A 117 -7.20 -11.35 -12.78
C GLU A 117 -6.88 -9.88 -13.11
N GLU A 118 -6.98 -9.00 -12.14
CA GLU A 118 -6.64 -7.58 -12.30
C GLU A 118 -5.16 -7.37 -12.66
N MET A 119 -4.25 -8.14 -12.04
CA MET A 119 -2.82 -8.08 -12.38
C MET A 119 -2.57 -8.59 -13.79
N ASP A 120 -3.19 -9.70 -14.19
CA ASP A 120 -3.03 -10.28 -15.52
C ASP A 120 -3.48 -9.29 -16.60
N GLU A 121 -4.62 -8.61 -16.41
CA GLU A 121 -5.09 -7.57 -17.32
C GLU A 121 -4.13 -6.37 -17.41
N MET A 122 -3.58 -5.91 -16.30
CA MET A 122 -2.59 -4.84 -16.30
C MET A 122 -1.29 -5.25 -16.98
N LEU A 123 -0.85 -6.49 -16.80
CA LEU A 123 0.39 -7.03 -17.37
C LEU A 123 0.35 -7.16 -18.90
N VAL A 124 -0.84 -7.27 -19.51
CA VAL A 124 -1.00 -7.23 -20.97
C VAL A 124 -0.42 -5.94 -21.58
N GLU A 125 -0.55 -4.81 -20.86
CA GLU A 125 -0.05 -3.51 -21.34
C GLU A 125 1.40 -3.22 -20.93
N LEU A 126 1.90 -3.88 -19.89
CA LEU A 126 3.19 -3.54 -19.29
C LEU A 126 4.38 -4.19 -20.02
N PRO A 127 5.44 -3.43 -20.32
CA PRO A 127 6.67 -4.02 -20.85
C PRO A 127 7.35 -4.90 -19.78
N PRO A 128 8.09 -5.94 -20.22
CA PRO A 128 8.90 -6.74 -19.31
C PRO A 128 9.90 -5.90 -18.53
N LEU A 129 10.14 -6.25 -17.27
CA LEU A 129 11.18 -5.61 -16.45
C LEU A 129 12.56 -6.05 -16.91
N THR A 130 13.44 -5.07 -17.10
CA THR A 130 14.87 -5.30 -17.40
C THR A 130 15.78 -5.04 -16.20
N SER A 131 15.25 -4.46 -15.13
CA SER A 131 15.93 -4.15 -13.87
C SER A 131 14.92 -4.03 -12.74
N PHE A 132 15.40 -3.96 -11.48
CA PHE A 132 14.57 -3.55 -10.35
C PHE A 132 14.20 -2.06 -10.49
N ILE A 133 13.02 -1.72 -10.00
CA ILE A 133 12.52 -0.35 -9.92
C ILE A 133 12.79 0.19 -8.52
N LEU A 134 13.35 1.38 -8.43
CA LEU A 134 13.50 2.09 -7.17
C LEU A 134 12.18 2.80 -6.82
N PRO A 135 11.79 2.78 -5.53
CA PRO A 135 10.63 3.55 -5.07
C PRO A 135 10.81 5.04 -5.37
N GLY A 136 9.87 5.64 -6.10
CA GLY A 136 9.94 7.04 -6.52
C GLY A 136 8.85 7.38 -7.53
N GLY A 137 9.05 8.46 -8.29
CA GLY A 137 8.07 9.00 -9.23
C GLY A 137 7.15 10.03 -8.60
N SER A 138 5.96 10.21 -9.16
CA SER A 138 4.94 11.10 -8.60
C SER A 138 4.49 10.66 -7.20
N SER A 139 3.72 11.51 -6.53
CA SER A 139 3.11 11.19 -5.23
C SER A 139 2.23 9.94 -5.31
N LEU A 140 1.57 9.69 -6.44
CA LEU A 140 0.78 8.48 -6.65
C LEU A 140 1.66 7.23 -6.68
N LEU A 141 2.73 7.22 -7.48
CA LEU A 141 3.64 6.08 -7.60
C LEU A 141 4.37 5.80 -6.28
N ALA A 142 4.88 6.85 -5.63
CA ALA A 142 5.51 6.73 -4.31
C ALA A 142 4.55 6.16 -3.25
N SER A 143 3.26 6.55 -3.29
CA SER A 143 2.23 6.02 -2.39
C SER A 143 1.95 4.54 -2.63
N PHE A 144 1.93 4.08 -3.89
CA PHE A 144 1.83 2.65 -4.20
C PHE A 144 3.02 1.85 -3.68
N HIS A 145 4.24 2.37 -3.80
CA HIS A 145 5.41 1.73 -3.22
C HIS A 145 5.33 1.65 -1.69
N MET A 146 4.83 2.70 -1.02
CA MET A 146 4.60 2.68 0.42
C MET A 146 3.53 1.67 0.80
N ALA A 147 2.39 1.65 0.12
CA ALA A 147 1.34 0.66 0.34
C ALA A 147 1.89 -0.78 0.20
N ARG A 148 2.65 -1.05 -0.86
CA ARG A 148 3.29 -2.34 -1.09
C ARG A 148 4.17 -2.79 0.08
N VAL A 149 5.05 -1.93 0.58
CA VAL A 149 5.97 -2.33 1.67
C VAL A 149 5.24 -2.47 3.00
N THR A 150 4.15 -1.72 3.22
CA THR A 150 3.28 -1.86 4.38
C THR A 150 2.51 -3.18 4.34
N VAL A 151 1.94 -3.56 3.18
CA VAL A 151 1.31 -4.87 2.97
C VAL A 151 2.31 -6.01 3.24
N ARG A 152 3.55 -5.91 2.75
CA ARG A 152 4.60 -6.91 3.01
C ARG A 152 5.00 -6.97 4.49
N ARG A 153 4.92 -5.87 5.21
CA ARG A 153 5.10 -5.87 6.67
C ARG A 153 3.95 -6.60 7.36
N LEU A 154 2.71 -6.34 6.95
CA LEU A 154 1.52 -7.06 7.43
C LEU A 154 1.67 -8.58 7.22
N GLU A 155 2.02 -9.00 6.00
CA GLU A 155 2.25 -10.42 5.67
C GLU A 155 3.23 -11.08 6.65
N ARG A 156 4.42 -10.49 6.85
CA ARG A 156 5.41 -11.02 7.78
C ARG A 156 4.93 -11.09 9.22
N THR A 157 4.15 -10.10 9.65
CA THR A 157 3.58 -10.09 11.01
C THR A 157 2.48 -11.14 11.17
N MET A 158 1.66 -11.37 10.13
CA MET A 158 0.67 -12.47 10.13
C MET A 158 1.35 -13.84 10.18
N VAL A 159 2.50 -14.02 9.50
CA VAL A 159 3.31 -15.24 9.62
C VAL A 159 3.85 -15.38 11.05
N ALA A 160 4.41 -14.34 11.64
CA ALA A 160 4.89 -14.37 13.02
C ALA A 160 3.76 -14.66 14.03
N LEU A 161 2.56 -14.13 13.81
CA LEU A 161 1.37 -14.44 14.59
C LEU A 161 1.04 -15.94 14.50
N ARG A 162 1.08 -16.51 13.30
CA ARG A 162 0.82 -17.93 13.07
C ARG A 162 1.86 -18.83 13.74
N GLU A 163 3.11 -18.42 13.75
CA GLU A 163 4.20 -19.13 14.44
C GLU A 163 4.05 -19.08 15.98
N SER A 164 3.54 -17.97 16.51
CA SER A 164 3.41 -17.76 17.97
C SER A 164 2.15 -18.39 18.57
N GLU A 165 1.02 -18.37 17.86
CA GLU A 165 -0.27 -18.83 18.38
C GLU A 165 -0.76 -20.16 17.74
N GLY A 166 -0.04 -20.71 16.76
CA GLY A 166 -0.38 -21.94 16.05
C GLY A 166 -1.03 -21.74 14.69
N GLY A 167 -1.08 -22.81 13.91
CA GLY A 167 -1.48 -22.80 12.50
C GLY A 167 -2.88 -22.21 12.22
N ASP A 168 -3.80 -22.37 13.15
CA ASP A 168 -5.20 -21.93 12.99
C ASP A 168 -5.41 -20.45 13.37
N SER A 169 -4.38 -19.76 13.85
CA SER A 169 -4.47 -18.36 14.28
C SER A 169 -4.57 -17.37 13.12
N VAL A 170 -4.14 -17.76 11.93
CA VAL A 170 -4.26 -17.04 10.66
C VAL A 170 -4.59 -18.04 9.57
N ARG A 171 -5.69 -17.83 8.86
CA ARG A 171 -6.10 -18.72 7.76
C ARG A 171 -5.16 -18.62 6.55
N ASP A 172 -4.97 -19.74 5.85
CA ASP A 172 -4.13 -19.79 4.63
C ASP A 172 -4.60 -18.79 3.58
N LEU A 173 -5.91 -18.66 3.36
CA LEU A 173 -6.48 -17.72 2.39
C LEU A 173 -6.21 -16.26 2.74
N ALA A 174 -6.15 -15.90 4.01
CA ALA A 174 -5.78 -14.56 4.43
C ALA A 174 -4.32 -14.24 4.07
N LEU A 175 -3.38 -15.17 4.29
CA LEU A 175 -1.98 -15.02 3.87
C LEU A 175 -1.85 -14.97 2.35
N VAL A 176 -2.56 -15.83 1.62
CA VAL A 176 -2.57 -15.81 0.15
C VAL A 176 -3.06 -14.46 -0.37
N TYR A 177 -4.14 -13.92 0.20
CA TYR A 177 -4.68 -12.62 -0.19
C TYR A 177 -3.65 -11.49 0.04
N VAL A 178 -3.05 -11.42 1.23
CA VAL A 178 -2.08 -10.36 1.56
C VAL A 178 -0.82 -10.45 0.68
N ASN A 179 -0.34 -11.65 0.39
CA ASN A 179 0.78 -11.85 -0.53
C ASN A 179 0.44 -11.27 -1.91
N ARG A 180 -0.69 -11.65 -2.51
CA ARG A 180 -1.16 -11.14 -3.80
C ARG A 180 -1.42 -9.64 -3.79
N LEU A 181 -1.94 -9.09 -2.69
CA LEU A 181 -2.18 -7.67 -2.54
C LEU A 181 -0.88 -6.86 -2.63
N SER A 182 0.24 -7.40 -2.11
CA SER A 182 1.55 -6.75 -2.24
C SER A 182 2.01 -6.68 -3.70
N ASP A 183 1.80 -7.74 -4.46
CA ASP A 183 2.16 -7.80 -5.88
C ASP A 183 1.22 -6.92 -6.71
N TRP A 184 -0.06 -6.91 -6.38
CA TRP A 184 -1.05 -6.02 -6.98
C TRP A 184 -0.65 -4.54 -6.82
N CYS A 185 -0.21 -4.10 -5.64
CA CYS A 185 0.27 -2.74 -5.43
C CYS A 185 1.44 -2.39 -6.36
N PHE A 186 2.34 -3.35 -6.60
CA PHE A 186 3.48 -3.16 -7.49
C PHE A 186 3.05 -3.05 -8.95
N VAL A 187 2.20 -3.97 -9.41
CA VAL A 187 1.72 -4.00 -10.80
C VAL A 187 0.86 -2.78 -11.10
N MET A 188 -0.06 -2.41 -10.19
CA MET A 188 -0.89 -1.21 -10.34
C MET A 188 -0.05 0.08 -10.37
N GLY A 189 0.98 0.19 -9.54
CA GLY A 189 1.90 1.33 -9.57
C GLY A 189 2.59 1.46 -10.93
N ARG A 190 3.10 0.37 -11.50
CA ARG A 190 3.69 0.33 -12.85
C ARG A 190 2.68 0.70 -13.94
N TRP A 191 1.48 0.13 -13.85
CA TRP A 191 0.42 0.42 -14.80
C TRP A 191 0.02 1.90 -14.77
N CYS A 192 -0.06 2.50 -13.58
CA CYS A 192 -0.27 3.93 -13.43
C CYS A 192 0.87 4.74 -14.08
N ALA A 193 2.14 4.36 -13.86
CA ALA A 193 3.29 5.02 -14.49
C ALA A 193 3.14 5.03 -16.02
N LEU A 194 2.88 3.86 -16.62
CA LEU A 194 2.65 3.73 -18.06
C LEU A 194 1.51 4.63 -18.55
N ARG A 195 0.35 4.57 -17.89
CA ARG A 195 -0.87 5.30 -18.30
C ARG A 195 -0.75 6.82 -18.12
N LEU A 196 0.08 7.27 -17.18
CA LEU A 196 0.35 8.68 -16.92
C LEU A 196 1.54 9.23 -17.71
N GLY A 197 2.30 8.35 -18.39
CA GLY A 197 3.51 8.73 -19.13
C GLY A 197 4.68 9.08 -18.21
N GLU A 198 4.74 8.47 -17.03
CA GLU A 198 5.83 8.65 -16.08
C GLU A 198 6.90 7.57 -16.26
N GLU A 199 8.17 7.96 -16.16
CA GLU A 199 9.29 7.03 -16.23
C GLU A 199 9.56 6.34 -14.89
N GLU A 200 9.81 5.02 -14.93
CA GLU A 200 10.23 4.24 -13.77
C GLU A 200 11.73 4.44 -13.51
N VAL A 201 12.10 4.71 -12.27
CA VAL A 201 13.51 4.87 -11.88
C VAL A 201 14.14 3.48 -11.71
N LEU A 202 15.03 3.11 -12.62
CA LEU A 202 15.66 1.79 -12.60
C LEU A 202 16.86 1.75 -11.64
N TRP A 203 17.01 0.62 -10.95
CA TRP A 203 18.15 0.37 -10.08
C TRP A 203 19.45 0.20 -10.90
N LYS A 204 20.49 0.92 -10.49
CA LYS A 204 21.85 0.77 -11.00
C LYS A 204 22.71 0.02 -9.98
N PRO A 205 23.25 -1.16 -10.29
CA PRO A 205 24.13 -1.89 -9.40
C PRO A 205 25.44 -1.12 -9.10
N LEU A 206 26.04 -1.41 -7.92
CA LEU A 206 27.26 -0.73 -7.46
C LEU A 206 28.38 -0.73 -8.51
N GLY A 207 28.57 -1.83 -9.21
CA GLY A 207 29.60 -1.95 -10.26
C GLY A 207 29.34 -1.13 -11.53
N ARG A 208 28.16 -0.48 -11.62
CA ARG A 208 27.81 0.45 -12.73
C ARG A 208 27.64 1.88 -12.26
N ARG A 209 28.07 2.19 -11.03
CA ARG A 209 28.04 3.55 -10.46
C ARG A 209 29.47 4.08 -10.40
N GLY A 210 29.66 5.36 -10.74
CA GLY A 210 30.94 6.03 -10.70
C GLY A 210 30.87 7.35 -9.94
N PRO A 211 32.00 8.06 -9.81
CA PRO A 211 32.06 9.38 -9.17
C PRO A 211 31.11 10.41 -9.81
N GLU A 212 30.75 10.22 -11.07
CA GLU A 212 29.79 11.04 -11.82
C GLU A 212 28.35 10.94 -11.30
N ASP A 213 27.99 9.86 -10.61
CA ASP A 213 26.68 9.70 -9.97
C ASP A 213 26.54 10.56 -8.68
N GLY A 214 27.63 11.22 -8.26
CA GLY A 214 27.64 12.13 -7.11
C GLY A 214 27.23 13.54 -7.50
N ILE A 215 26.51 14.24 -6.62
CA ILE A 215 25.97 15.58 -6.87
C ILE A 215 27.00 16.71 -6.72
N GLY A 216 28.25 16.41 -6.29
CA GLY A 216 29.28 17.41 -6.01
C GLY A 216 29.62 18.33 -7.20
N GLY A 217 29.59 17.79 -8.42
CA GLY A 217 29.78 18.58 -9.65
C GLY A 217 28.63 19.56 -9.87
N MET A 218 27.39 19.09 -9.73
CA MET A 218 26.19 19.93 -9.88
C MET A 218 26.17 21.07 -8.85
N LEU A 219 26.50 20.78 -7.59
CA LEU A 219 26.54 21.80 -6.53
C LEU A 219 27.63 22.88 -6.79
N ARG A 220 28.76 22.51 -7.40
CA ARG A 220 29.78 23.51 -7.82
C ARG A 220 29.27 24.40 -8.93
N LEU A 221 28.64 23.84 -9.95
CA LEU A 221 28.08 24.60 -11.08
C LEU A 221 27.00 25.57 -10.63
N GLN A 222 26.10 25.13 -9.73
CA GLN A 222 25.05 26.02 -9.17
C GLN A 222 25.65 27.21 -8.43
N ARG A 223 26.66 27.02 -7.58
CA ARG A 223 27.33 28.13 -6.88
C ARG A 223 27.97 29.11 -7.82
N GLN A 224 28.67 28.65 -8.89
CA GLN A 224 29.24 29.54 -9.90
C GLN A 224 28.18 30.40 -10.59
N HIS A 225 27.01 29.81 -10.89
CA HIS A 225 25.93 30.55 -11.52
C HIS A 225 25.30 31.60 -10.59
N ASP A 226 25.17 31.28 -9.28
CA ASP A 226 24.65 32.21 -8.26
C ASP A 226 25.62 33.38 -8.05
N ASP A 227 26.93 33.14 -8.08
CA ASP A 227 27.97 34.19 -8.00
C ASP A 227 27.93 35.11 -9.22
N ASP A 228 27.75 34.55 -10.45
CA ASP A 228 27.66 35.33 -11.71
C ASP A 228 26.38 36.22 -11.74
N VAL A 229 25.29 35.80 -11.08
CA VAL A 229 24.03 36.57 -11.00
C VAL A 229 24.11 37.66 -9.92
N ALA A 230 24.91 37.46 -8.87
CA ALA A 230 25.08 38.45 -7.80
C ALA A 230 25.96 39.64 -8.19
N ASP A 231 26.76 39.51 -9.25
CA ASP A 231 27.65 40.57 -9.76
C ASP A 231 26.99 41.43 -10.88
N VAL A 232 25.71 41.27 -11.16
CA VAL A 232 24.90 42.05 -12.12
C VAL A 232 23.89 42.93 -11.38
#